data_0e80c5ef5ced95271e0fd3b542516445
#
_entry.id   0e80c5ef5ced95271e0fd3b542516445
#
_cell.length_a   1.000
_cell.length_b   1.000
_cell.length_c   1.000
_cell.angle_alpha   90.00
_cell.angle_beta   90.00
_cell.angle_gamma   90.00
#
_symmetry.space_group_name_H-M   'P 1'
#
loop_
_entity.id
_entity.type
_entity.pdbx_description
1 polymer ?
#
loop_
_entity_poly.entity_id
_entity_poly.type
_entity_poly.pdbx_seq_one_letter_code
_entity_poly.pdbx_strand_id
1 'polypeptide(L)'
;MELFASTASRTNLHYSVIHVENDNDKYLKLRELVAEADCPTIVYVSRTKRTKEVAAKLTRDGYKALPFNGKMEADEKIANQDAFMNDQVRIIVATSAFGMGVDKKDVGLVVHYDISDSLENYVQEAGRAGRDPNLSARCYVLYSDNDLDKHFILLNQTKLSISEIQQVWKAVKDLTKHRMKVNCSALEIARQAGWDDSVSDIETRVRTALAALEQSGYLVRGNNVPHVYALSLIHISEPTRHLRI
;
A
#
# COMPACT_ATOMS: atom_id res chain seq x y z
N MET A 1 -17.74 -19.21 21.34
CA MET A 1 -16.81 -18.17 20.86
C MET A 1 -17.39 -16.84 21.30
N GLU A 2 -16.85 -16.24 22.37
CA GLU A 2 -17.32 -14.94 22.83
C GLU A 2 -16.72 -13.85 21.94
N LEU A 3 -17.55 -12.98 21.39
CA LEU A 3 -17.12 -11.85 20.58
C LEU A 3 -16.80 -10.66 21.49
N PHE A 4 -15.51 -10.39 21.69
CA PHE A 4 -15.08 -9.14 22.35
C PHE A 4 -15.01 -8.03 21.30
N ALA A 5 -16.10 -7.32 21.08
CA ALA A 5 -16.15 -6.14 20.25
C ALA A 5 -16.14 -4.89 21.16
N SER A 6 -15.07 -4.11 21.08
CA SER A 6 -15.03 -2.78 21.66
C SER A 6 -15.64 -1.80 20.66
N THR A 7 -16.76 -1.17 21.00
CA THR A 7 -17.32 -0.03 20.27
C THR A 7 -16.57 1.27 20.64
N ALA A 8 -15.25 1.28 20.45
CA ALA A 8 -14.48 2.49 20.66
C ALA A 8 -14.68 3.45 19.46
N SER A 9 -15.89 4.01 19.37
CA SER A 9 -16.16 5.13 18.48
C SER A 9 -15.37 6.34 18.99
N ARG A 10 -14.42 6.81 18.17
CA ARG A 10 -13.63 8.01 18.48
C ARG A 10 -14.46 9.24 18.13
N THR A 11 -15.21 9.75 19.13
CA THR A 11 -16.13 10.89 18.96
C THR A 11 -15.43 12.22 18.74
N ASN A 12 -14.12 12.29 18.99
CA ASN A 12 -13.30 13.48 18.79
C ASN A 12 -12.74 13.62 17.37
N LEU A 13 -13.00 12.67 16.45
CA LEU A 13 -12.59 12.74 15.05
C LEU A 13 -13.75 13.15 14.15
N HIS A 14 -13.53 14.20 13.36
CA HIS A 14 -14.50 14.69 12.38
C HIS A 14 -14.03 14.37 10.97
N TYR A 15 -14.78 13.51 10.28
CA TYR A 15 -14.45 13.07 8.92
C TYR A 15 -15.20 13.87 7.88
N SER A 16 -14.50 14.29 6.83
CA SER A 16 -15.08 15.01 5.70
C SER A 16 -14.44 14.58 4.39
N VAL A 17 -15.25 14.50 3.35
CA VAL A 17 -14.80 14.19 1.99
C VAL A 17 -15.08 15.40 1.11
N ILE A 18 -14.06 15.87 0.38
CA ILE A 18 -14.16 17.06 -0.46
C ILE A 18 -13.82 16.67 -1.90
N HIS A 19 -14.79 16.86 -2.78
CA HIS A 19 -14.59 16.75 -4.21
C HIS A 19 -13.94 18.02 -4.75
N VAL A 20 -12.96 17.86 -5.62
CA VAL A 20 -12.26 18.95 -6.32
C VAL A 20 -12.15 18.59 -7.81
N GLU A 21 -12.06 19.58 -8.68
CA GLU A 21 -12.07 19.34 -10.11
C GLU A 21 -10.72 18.79 -10.63
N ASN A 22 -9.61 19.28 -10.09
CA ASN A 22 -8.28 18.93 -10.56
C ASN A 22 -7.22 19.02 -9.45
N ASP A 23 -5.98 18.67 -9.78
CA ASP A 23 -4.86 18.66 -8.82
C ASP A 23 -4.48 20.06 -8.33
N ASN A 24 -4.74 21.08 -9.10
CA ASN A 24 -4.48 22.47 -8.71
C ASN A 24 -5.47 22.94 -7.65
N ASP A 25 -6.75 22.67 -7.85
CA ASP A 25 -7.80 22.95 -6.87
C ASP A 25 -7.62 22.13 -5.59
N LYS A 26 -7.13 20.89 -5.74
CA LYS A 26 -6.75 20.04 -4.62
C LYS A 26 -5.66 20.69 -3.76
N TYR A 27 -4.64 21.28 -4.39
CA TYR A 27 -3.59 21.98 -3.66
C TYR A 27 -4.10 23.26 -3.00
N LEU A 28 -4.93 24.03 -3.68
CA LEU A 28 -5.55 25.24 -3.10
C LEU A 28 -6.39 24.88 -1.87
N LYS A 29 -7.16 23.79 -1.95
CA LYS A 29 -7.96 23.31 -0.80
C LYS A 29 -7.09 22.80 0.34
N LEU A 30 -6.01 22.08 0.07
CA LEU A 30 -5.04 21.70 1.09
C LEU A 30 -4.48 22.92 1.81
N ARG A 31 -4.08 23.95 1.06
CA ARG A 31 -3.52 25.19 1.62
C ARG A 31 -4.53 25.92 2.51
N GLU A 32 -5.80 25.98 2.10
CA GLU A 32 -6.88 26.54 2.91
C GLU A 32 -7.04 25.79 4.24
N LEU A 33 -7.14 24.46 4.20
CA LEU A 33 -7.27 23.61 5.38
C LEU A 33 -6.09 23.78 6.35
N VAL A 34 -4.87 23.87 5.81
CA VAL A 34 -3.65 24.07 6.59
C VAL A 34 -3.57 25.47 7.18
N ALA A 35 -4.09 26.49 6.47
CA ALA A 35 -4.13 27.87 6.98
C ALA A 35 -5.13 28.02 8.14
N GLU A 36 -6.27 27.33 8.07
CA GLU A 36 -7.29 27.35 9.13
C GLU A 36 -6.89 26.52 10.36
N ALA A 37 -6.01 25.52 10.17
CA ALA A 37 -5.61 24.59 11.21
C ALA A 37 -4.25 24.96 11.77
N ASP A 38 -4.19 25.73 12.85
CA ASP A 38 -2.93 26.04 13.53
C ASP A 38 -2.50 24.92 14.48
N CYS A 39 -2.28 23.72 13.94
CA CYS A 39 -1.94 22.51 14.68
C CYS A 39 -1.04 21.58 13.88
N PRO A 40 -0.34 20.64 14.52
CA PRO A 40 0.40 19.59 13.83
C PRO A 40 -0.49 18.85 12.84
N THR A 41 0.00 18.75 11.59
CA THR A 41 -0.77 18.26 10.44
C THR A 41 -0.03 17.15 9.71
N ILE A 42 -0.74 16.08 9.35
CA ILE A 42 -0.23 15.01 8.49
C ILE A 42 -0.97 15.07 7.15
N VAL A 43 -0.22 15.10 6.05
CA VAL A 43 -0.76 15.07 4.69
C VAL A 43 -0.34 13.76 4.04
N TYR A 44 -1.29 12.88 3.74
CA TYR A 44 -1.02 11.61 3.07
C TYR A 44 -1.10 11.72 1.56
N VAL A 45 -0.09 11.15 0.89
CA VAL A 45 0.01 11.06 -0.57
C VAL A 45 0.37 9.63 -0.98
N SER A 46 -0.05 9.20 -2.17
CA SER A 46 0.14 7.83 -2.66
C SER A 46 1.57 7.52 -3.16
N ARG A 47 2.33 8.55 -3.58
CA ARG A 47 3.63 8.35 -4.25
C ARG A 47 4.77 9.07 -3.54
N THR A 48 5.94 8.40 -3.49
CA THR A 48 7.16 8.95 -2.88
C THR A 48 7.59 10.30 -3.46
N LYS A 49 7.51 10.48 -4.78
CA LYS A 49 7.83 11.74 -5.45
C LYS A 49 6.91 12.87 -4.98
N ARG A 50 5.62 12.57 -4.81
CA ARG A 50 4.60 13.54 -4.40
C ARG A 50 4.82 14.07 -2.97
N THR A 51 5.45 13.29 -2.08
CA THR A 51 5.80 13.78 -0.74
C THR A 51 6.73 14.99 -0.82
N LYS A 52 7.75 14.93 -1.67
CA LYS A 52 8.70 16.03 -1.87
C LYS A 52 8.06 17.21 -2.59
N GLU A 53 7.25 16.96 -3.62
CA GLU A 53 6.58 17.99 -4.40
C GLU A 53 5.60 18.82 -3.56
N VAL A 54 4.73 18.17 -2.78
CA VAL A 54 3.73 18.85 -1.95
C VAL A 54 4.40 19.54 -0.78
N ALA A 55 5.39 18.93 -0.12
CA ALA A 55 6.15 19.57 0.96
C ALA A 55 6.87 20.83 0.47
N ALA A 56 7.52 20.77 -0.71
CA ALA A 56 8.19 21.92 -1.30
C ALA A 56 7.22 23.06 -1.67
N LYS A 57 6.02 22.73 -2.19
CA LYS A 57 4.97 23.72 -2.45
C LYS A 57 4.51 24.42 -1.17
N LEU A 58 4.21 23.64 -0.12
CA LEU A 58 3.83 24.20 1.18
C LEU A 58 4.93 25.08 1.80
N THR A 59 6.19 24.63 1.69
CA THR A 59 7.34 25.42 2.19
C THR A 59 7.49 26.75 1.44
N ARG A 60 7.26 26.74 0.12
CA ARG A 60 7.27 27.96 -0.71
C ARG A 60 6.16 28.93 -0.34
N ASP A 61 5.01 28.40 0.08
CA ASP A 61 3.87 29.19 0.56
C ASP A 61 4.02 29.63 2.04
N GLY A 62 5.20 29.39 2.65
CA GLY A 62 5.53 29.85 4.00
C GLY A 62 5.22 28.88 5.13
N TYR A 63 4.76 27.67 4.83
CA TYR A 63 4.52 26.64 5.84
C TYR A 63 5.78 25.81 6.09
N LYS A 64 6.04 25.48 7.35
CA LYS A 64 7.13 24.54 7.68
C LYS A 64 6.66 23.12 7.43
N ALA A 65 7.02 22.54 6.27
CA ALA A 65 6.62 21.20 5.83
C ALA A 65 7.83 20.35 5.44
N LEU A 66 7.86 19.08 5.87
CA LEU A 66 8.89 18.11 5.51
C LEU A 66 8.26 16.86 4.86
N PRO A 67 8.97 16.22 3.91
CA PRO A 67 8.54 14.96 3.32
C PRO A 67 8.90 13.77 4.20
N PHE A 68 8.12 12.69 4.11
CA PHE A 68 8.45 11.38 4.69
C PHE A 68 7.98 10.24 3.78
N ASN A 69 8.87 9.34 3.40
CA ASN A 69 8.50 8.16 2.62
C ASN A 69 9.50 7.02 2.79
N GLY A 70 9.11 5.81 2.39
CA GLY A 70 9.89 4.60 2.56
C GLY A 70 11.24 4.57 1.82
N LYS A 71 11.41 5.39 0.75
CA LYS A 71 12.63 5.42 -0.07
C LYS A 71 13.67 6.46 0.37
N MET A 72 13.38 7.21 1.42
CA MET A 72 14.35 8.16 1.99
C MET A 72 15.44 7.41 2.76
N GLU A 73 16.62 8.01 2.84
CA GLU A 73 17.71 7.53 3.69
C GLU A 73 17.29 7.48 5.16
N ALA A 74 17.84 6.54 5.93
CA ALA A 74 17.42 6.30 7.30
C ALA A 74 17.60 7.54 8.19
N ASP A 75 18.72 8.21 8.06
CA ASP A 75 19.03 9.42 8.85
C ASP A 75 18.08 10.57 8.51
N GLU A 76 17.75 10.77 7.22
CA GLU A 76 16.78 11.78 6.79
C GLU A 76 15.38 11.49 7.33
N LYS A 77 14.95 10.20 7.34
CA LYS A 77 13.68 9.80 7.93
C LYS A 77 13.59 10.13 9.40
N ILE A 78 14.64 9.75 10.16
CA ILE A 78 14.71 10.02 11.59
C ILE A 78 14.68 11.53 11.85
N ALA A 79 15.50 12.31 11.15
CA ALA A 79 15.55 13.76 11.31
C ALA A 79 14.19 14.42 11.01
N ASN A 80 13.51 14.03 9.93
CA ASN A 80 12.21 14.60 9.56
C ASN A 80 11.11 14.18 10.54
N GLN A 81 11.13 12.94 11.03
CA GLN A 81 10.21 12.48 12.04
C GLN A 81 10.42 13.22 13.36
N ASP A 82 11.66 13.34 13.82
CA ASP A 82 12.01 14.02 15.07
C ASP A 82 11.66 15.52 15.00
N ALA A 83 11.88 16.16 13.85
CA ALA A 83 11.49 17.55 13.63
C ALA A 83 9.97 17.73 13.76
N PHE A 84 9.16 16.79 13.27
CA PHE A 84 7.72 16.81 13.44
C PHE A 84 7.28 16.49 14.87
N MET A 85 7.89 15.48 15.50
CA MET A 85 7.58 15.09 16.88
C MET A 85 7.88 16.20 17.89
N ASN A 86 8.95 16.97 17.65
CA ASN A 86 9.42 18.06 18.52
C ASN A 86 8.91 19.45 18.11
N ASP A 87 7.87 19.54 17.29
CA ASP A 87 7.22 20.79 16.84
C ASP A 87 8.14 21.76 16.09
N GLN A 88 9.29 21.31 15.59
CA GLN A 88 10.18 22.11 14.75
C GLN A 88 9.56 22.36 13.38
N VAL A 89 8.75 21.42 12.89
CA VAL A 89 7.91 21.55 11.71
C VAL A 89 6.47 21.22 12.04
N ARG A 90 5.55 21.96 11.46
CA ARG A 90 4.11 21.79 11.70
C ARG A 90 3.47 20.74 10.81
N ILE A 91 4.02 20.52 9.61
CA ILE A 91 3.40 19.67 8.60
C ILE A 91 4.38 18.58 8.18
N ILE A 92 3.89 17.34 8.14
CA ILE A 92 4.57 16.25 7.48
C ILE A 92 3.76 15.76 6.28
N VAL A 93 4.40 15.67 5.11
CA VAL A 93 3.79 15.12 3.90
C VAL A 93 4.35 13.72 3.69
N ALA A 94 3.50 12.71 3.82
CA ALA A 94 3.94 11.34 3.97
C ALA A 94 3.21 10.36 3.04
N THR A 95 3.85 9.23 2.76
CA THR A 95 3.17 8.01 2.30
C THR A 95 2.69 7.20 3.50
N SER A 96 1.95 6.10 3.26
CA SER A 96 1.54 5.13 4.30
C SER A 96 2.70 4.58 5.15
N ALA A 97 3.95 4.75 4.68
CA ALA A 97 5.15 4.41 5.45
C ALA A 97 5.31 5.23 6.74
N PHE A 98 4.67 6.41 6.83
CA PHE A 98 4.66 7.22 8.04
C PHE A 98 3.58 6.73 8.98
N GLY A 99 4.02 6.14 10.05
CA GLY A 99 3.02 5.71 10.99
C GLY A 99 3.46 4.62 11.96
N MET A 100 4.31 3.71 11.58
CA MET A 100 4.86 2.75 12.55
C MET A 100 5.75 3.48 13.56
N GLY A 101 5.34 3.46 14.84
CA GLY A 101 6.10 4.10 15.91
C GLY A 101 5.87 5.61 16.11
N VAL A 102 4.98 6.25 15.33
CA VAL A 102 4.64 7.67 15.53
C VAL A 102 3.48 7.80 16.50
N ASP A 103 3.75 8.33 17.70
CA ASP A 103 2.76 8.58 18.75
C ASP A 103 2.72 10.07 19.15
N LYS A 104 2.36 10.94 18.21
CA LYS A 104 2.14 12.36 18.46
C LYS A 104 0.66 12.57 18.84
N LYS A 105 0.42 13.08 20.05
CA LYS A 105 -0.94 13.17 20.64
C LYS A 105 -1.75 14.33 20.12
N ASP A 106 -1.09 15.40 19.72
CA ASP A 106 -1.66 16.70 19.37
C ASP A 106 -1.88 16.94 17.87
N VAL A 107 -1.84 15.89 17.06
CA VAL A 107 -2.19 15.98 15.63
C VAL A 107 -3.66 16.35 15.51
N GLY A 108 -3.93 17.60 15.09
CA GLY A 108 -5.30 18.12 14.96
C GLY A 108 -5.88 18.03 13.55
N LEU A 109 -5.03 17.79 12.54
CA LEU A 109 -5.45 17.70 11.15
C LEU A 109 -4.75 16.54 10.43
N VAL A 110 -5.54 15.70 9.78
CA VAL A 110 -5.06 14.70 8.80
C VAL A 110 -5.75 14.96 7.47
N VAL A 111 -4.98 15.12 6.40
CA VAL A 111 -5.49 15.33 5.04
C VAL A 111 -4.99 14.22 4.13
N HIS A 112 -5.89 13.43 3.60
CA HIS A 112 -5.59 12.53 2.50
C HIS A 112 -5.67 13.32 1.20
N TYR A 113 -4.51 13.77 0.74
CA TYR A 113 -4.36 14.48 -0.53
C TYR A 113 -4.56 13.54 -1.73
N ASP A 114 -4.18 12.27 -1.57
CA ASP A 114 -4.53 11.16 -2.43
C ASP A 114 -5.37 10.15 -1.64
N ILE A 115 -6.27 9.44 -2.32
CA ILE A 115 -7.11 8.39 -1.71
C ILE A 115 -6.20 7.26 -1.22
N SER A 116 -6.48 6.74 -0.02
CA SER A 116 -5.79 5.56 0.53
C SER A 116 -6.11 4.30 -0.27
N ASP A 117 -5.17 3.34 -0.27
CA ASP A 117 -5.31 2.08 -1.03
C ASP A 117 -6.45 1.19 -0.51
N SER A 118 -6.83 1.32 0.76
CA SER A 118 -7.96 0.60 1.36
C SER A 118 -8.60 1.40 2.50
N LEU A 119 -9.81 0.98 2.89
CA LEU A 119 -10.51 1.58 4.04
C LEU A 119 -9.75 1.35 5.35
N GLU A 120 -9.11 0.18 5.50
CA GLU A 120 -8.30 -0.15 6.67
C GLU A 120 -7.10 0.79 6.79
N ASN A 121 -6.40 1.04 5.69
CA ASN A 121 -5.30 2.01 5.66
C ASN A 121 -5.79 3.41 5.99
N TYR A 122 -6.91 3.83 5.40
CA TYR A 122 -7.52 5.13 5.71
C TYR A 122 -7.83 5.29 7.20
N VAL A 123 -8.47 4.30 7.81
CA VAL A 123 -8.81 4.34 9.25
C VAL A 123 -7.55 4.41 10.13
N GLN A 124 -6.50 3.65 9.78
CA GLN A 124 -5.22 3.70 10.50
C GLN A 124 -4.51 5.05 10.36
N GLU A 125 -4.52 5.62 9.17
CA GLU A 125 -3.90 6.91 8.85
C GLU A 125 -4.66 8.07 9.48
N ALA A 126 -5.98 8.12 9.32
CA ALA A 126 -6.85 9.10 9.95
C ALA A 126 -6.85 8.99 11.48
N GLY A 127 -6.74 7.77 12.00
CA GLY A 127 -6.67 7.49 13.44
C GLY A 127 -5.43 8.04 14.16
N ARG A 128 -4.48 8.62 13.43
CA ARG A 128 -3.35 9.35 14.02
C ARG A 128 -3.73 10.73 14.50
N ALA A 129 -4.80 11.29 13.99
CA ALA A 129 -5.37 12.53 14.51
C ALA A 129 -6.02 12.32 15.88
N GLY A 130 -6.03 13.35 16.71
CA GLY A 130 -6.77 13.40 17.97
C GLY A 130 -6.49 12.25 18.91
N ARG A 131 -5.24 11.79 19.06
CA ARG A 131 -4.91 10.75 20.03
C ARG A 131 -5.13 11.19 21.48
N ASP A 132 -5.02 12.48 21.74
CA ASP A 132 -5.58 13.07 22.95
C ASP A 132 -7.11 13.11 22.78
N PRO A 133 -7.90 12.45 23.64
CA PRO A 133 -9.36 12.43 23.54
C PRO A 133 -9.99 13.80 23.74
N ASN A 134 -9.28 14.75 24.36
CA ASN A 134 -9.73 16.11 24.56
C ASN A 134 -9.51 17.01 23.33
N LEU A 135 -8.70 16.55 22.37
CA LEU A 135 -8.44 17.27 21.13
C LEU A 135 -9.48 16.90 20.07
N SER A 136 -10.27 17.88 19.64
CA SER A 136 -11.12 17.75 18.44
C SER A 136 -10.23 17.80 17.20
N ALA A 137 -10.19 16.71 16.42
CA ALA A 137 -9.35 16.60 15.25
C ALA A 137 -10.17 16.40 13.97
N ARG A 138 -9.67 16.94 12.87
CA ARG A 138 -10.30 16.91 11.55
C ARG A 138 -9.57 16.00 10.60
N CYS A 139 -10.31 15.17 9.88
CA CYS A 139 -9.77 14.24 8.89
C CYS A 139 -10.47 14.50 7.54
N TYR A 140 -9.70 14.90 6.54
CA TYR A 140 -10.21 15.20 5.21
C TYR A 140 -9.69 14.23 4.17
N VAL A 141 -10.54 13.88 3.21
CA VAL A 141 -10.15 13.23 1.96
C VAL A 141 -10.42 14.21 0.83
N LEU A 142 -9.37 14.54 0.06
CA LEU A 142 -9.48 15.33 -1.16
C LEU A 142 -9.45 14.39 -2.36
N TYR A 143 -10.45 14.44 -3.24
CA TYR A 143 -10.48 13.58 -4.41
C TYR A 143 -11.01 14.32 -5.64
N SER A 144 -10.55 13.88 -6.80
CA SER A 144 -11.10 14.24 -8.10
C SER A 144 -11.52 12.98 -8.85
N ASP A 145 -12.33 13.13 -9.88
CA ASP A 145 -12.76 11.99 -10.70
C ASP A 145 -11.56 11.25 -11.31
N ASN A 146 -10.52 11.98 -11.71
CA ASN A 146 -9.26 11.38 -12.17
C ASN A 146 -8.56 10.48 -11.13
N ASP A 147 -8.72 10.73 -9.85
CA ASP A 147 -8.13 9.87 -8.82
C ASP A 147 -8.91 8.57 -8.67
N LEU A 148 -10.23 8.64 -8.77
CA LEU A 148 -11.09 7.46 -8.79
C LEU A 148 -10.78 6.58 -10.01
N ASP A 149 -10.67 7.16 -11.19
CA ASP A 149 -10.31 6.44 -12.41
C ASP A 149 -8.96 5.74 -12.29
N LYS A 150 -7.93 6.44 -11.80
CA LYS A 150 -6.60 5.85 -11.56
C LYS A 150 -6.65 4.72 -10.54
N HIS A 151 -7.44 4.88 -9.48
CA HIS A 151 -7.61 3.84 -8.46
C HIS A 151 -8.33 2.61 -9.02
N PHE A 152 -9.39 2.81 -9.81
CA PHE A 152 -10.08 1.72 -10.52
C PHE A 152 -9.19 1.02 -11.54
N ILE A 153 -8.39 1.76 -12.32
CA ILE A 153 -7.42 1.18 -13.24
C ILE A 153 -6.41 0.33 -12.49
N LEU A 154 -5.84 0.83 -11.40
CA LEU A 154 -4.88 0.10 -10.58
C LEU A 154 -5.50 -1.18 -9.99
N LEU A 155 -6.70 -1.08 -9.43
CA LEU A 155 -7.44 -2.23 -8.92
C LEU A 155 -7.73 -3.27 -10.00
N ASN A 156 -8.08 -2.82 -11.21
CA ASN A 156 -8.34 -3.71 -12.35
C ASN A 156 -7.05 -4.35 -12.90
N GLN A 157 -5.92 -3.65 -12.85
CA GLN A 157 -4.62 -4.23 -13.22
C GLN A 157 -4.14 -5.31 -12.25
N THR A 158 -4.51 -5.21 -10.97
CA THR A 158 -4.19 -6.22 -9.95
C THR A 158 -5.19 -7.36 -9.89
N LYS A 159 -6.40 -7.18 -10.43
CA LYS A 159 -7.41 -8.24 -10.52
C LYS A 159 -7.04 -9.24 -11.61
N LEU A 160 -7.01 -10.52 -11.24
CA LEU A 160 -7.00 -11.60 -12.22
C LEU A 160 -8.39 -11.74 -12.84
N SER A 161 -8.45 -11.82 -14.16
CA SER A 161 -9.66 -12.18 -14.86
C SER A 161 -9.98 -13.68 -14.66
N ILE A 162 -11.23 -14.05 -14.78
CA ILE A 162 -11.66 -15.47 -14.75
C ILE A 162 -10.90 -16.26 -15.82
N SER A 163 -10.68 -15.67 -16.99
CA SER A 163 -9.92 -16.29 -18.09
C SER A 163 -8.48 -16.61 -17.66
N GLU A 164 -7.79 -15.71 -16.98
CA GLU A 164 -6.43 -15.95 -16.49
C GLU A 164 -6.38 -17.06 -15.43
N ILE A 165 -7.35 -17.09 -14.52
CA ILE A 165 -7.46 -18.19 -13.54
C ILE A 165 -7.70 -19.53 -14.25
N GLN A 166 -8.54 -19.54 -15.29
CA GLN A 166 -8.79 -20.72 -16.11
C GLN A 166 -7.55 -21.19 -16.89
N GLN A 167 -6.76 -20.27 -17.42
CA GLN A 167 -5.49 -20.58 -18.09
C GLN A 167 -4.49 -21.21 -17.12
N VAL A 168 -4.33 -20.65 -15.92
CA VAL A 168 -3.48 -21.22 -14.87
C VAL A 168 -3.99 -22.60 -14.45
N TRP A 169 -5.31 -22.74 -14.27
CA TRP A 169 -5.92 -24.05 -13.94
C TRP A 169 -5.64 -25.09 -15.00
N LYS A 170 -5.81 -24.74 -16.28
CA LYS A 170 -5.50 -25.64 -17.40
C LYS A 170 -4.03 -26.04 -17.40
N ALA A 171 -3.12 -25.08 -17.22
CA ALA A 171 -1.69 -25.36 -17.13
C ALA A 171 -1.35 -26.32 -16.00
N VAL A 172 -1.91 -26.13 -14.81
CA VAL A 172 -1.72 -27.04 -13.67
C VAL A 172 -2.27 -28.42 -13.97
N LYS A 173 -3.46 -28.53 -14.56
CA LYS A 173 -4.05 -29.81 -14.99
C LYS A 173 -3.15 -30.54 -15.99
N ASP A 174 -2.62 -29.84 -16.98
CA ASP A 174 -1.76 -30.44 -18.00
C ASP A 174 -0.43 -30.93 -17.39
N LEU A 175 0.14 -30.18 -16.46
CA LEU A 175 1.34 -30.55 -15.72
C LEU A 175 1.12 -31.75 -14.79
N THR A 176 -0.08 -31.89 -14.24
CA THR A 176 -0.43 -32.98 -13.31
C THR A 176 -1.05 -34.20 -13.99
N LYS A 177 -1.26 -34.18 -15.31
CA LYS A 177 -1.99 -35.21 -16.08
C LYS A 177 -1.48 -36.63 -15.87
N HIS A 178 -0.18 -36.80 -15.70
CA HIS A 178 0.45 -38.12 -15.51
C HIS A 178 1.00 -38.32 -14.09
N ARG A 179 0.94 -37.29 -13.24
CA ARG A 179 1.44 -37.34 -11.87
C ARG A 179 0.51 -36.50 -10.99
N MET A 180 -0.05 -37.10 -9.95
CA MET A 180 -0.95 -36.40 -9.01
C MET A 180 -0.28 -35.21 -8.30
N LYS A 181 1.04 -35.11 -8.38
CA LYS A 181 1.85 -34.05 -7.79
C LYS A 181 2.85 -33.51 -8.81
N VAL A 182 2.99 -32.22 -8.88
CA VAL A 182 3.97 -31.55 -9.72
C VAL A 182 4.80 -30.58 -8.88
N ASN A 183 6.04 -30.41 -9.30
CA ASN A 183 6.95 -29.45 -8.68
C ASN A 183 7.44 -28.50 -9.77
N CYS A 184 6.89 -27.29 -9.76
CA CYS A 184 7.20 -26.26 -10.75
C CYS A 184 7.20 -24.87 -10.12
N SER A 185 7.90 -23.95 -10.73
CA SER A 185 7.91 -22.54 -10.37
C SER A 185 6.65 -21.82 -10.91
N ALA A 186 6.33 -20.68 -10.33
CA ALA A 186 5.26 -19.83 -10.86
C ALA A 186 5.50 -19.43 -12.32
N LEU A 187 6.76 -19.21 -12.69
CA LEU A 187 7.15 -18.85 -14.05
C LEU A 187 6.92 -20.01 -15.04
N GLU A 188 7.22 -21.23 -14.64
CA GLU A 188 6.95 -22.43 -15.48
C GLU A 188 5.44 -22.61 -15.70
N ILE A 189 4.63 -22.37 -14.68
CA ILE A 189 3.16 -22.41 -14.83
C ILE A 189 2.68 -21.30 -15.76
N ALA A 190 3.22 -20.08 -15.64
CA ALA A 190 2.89 -18.98 -16.52
C ALA A 190 3.18 -19.30 -17.98
N ARG A 191 4.36 -19.82 -18.27
CA ARG A 191 4.75 -20.26 -19.63
C ARG A 191 3.85 -21.36 -20.16
N GLN A 192 3.51 -22.33 -19.32
CA GLN A 192 2.56 -23.40 -19.69
C GLN A 192 1.15 -22.86 -19.92
N ALA A 193 0.76 -21.79 -19.23
CA ALA A 193 -0.50 -21.08 -19.43
C ALA A 193 -0.51 -20.21 -20.71
N GLY A 194 0.62 -20.08 -21.39
CA GLY A 194 0.77 -19.27 -22.59
C GLY A 194 0.97 -17.76 -22.30
N TRP A 195 1.41 -17.43 -21.09
CA TRP A 195 1.69 -16.04 -20.74
C TRP A 195 3.09 -15.64 -21.21
N ASP A 196 3.18 -14.42 -21.73
CA ASP A 196 4.45 -13.83 -22.16
C ASP A 196 5.25 -13.32 -20.95
N ASP A 197 6.56 -13.49 -20.97
CA ASP A 197 7.50 -13.01 -19.94
C ASP A 197 7.49 -11.45 -19.82
N SER A 198 6.87 -10.74 -20.76
CA SER A 198 6.66 -9.28 -20.72
C SER A 198 5.55 -8.83 -19.76
N VAL A 199 4.73 -9.74 -19.26
CA VAL A 199 3.64 -9.42 -18.32
C VAL A 199 4.23 -9.00 -16.98
N SER A 200 3.95 -7.75 -16.57
CA SER A 200 4.40 -7.26 -15.27
C SER A 200 3.82 -8.13 -14.13
N ASP A 201 4.66 -8.42 -13.12
CA ASP A 201 4.28 -9.17 -11.93
C ASP A 201 3.74 -10.60 -12.19
N ILE A 202 4.20 -11.24 -13.27
CA ILE A 202 3.72 -12.55 -13.75
C ILE A 202 3.71 -13.61 -12.63
N GLU A 203 4.74 -13.66 -11.79
CA GLU A 203 4.80 -14.61 -10.68
C GLU A 203 3.74 -14.33 -9.62
N THR A 204 3.52 -13.06 -9.29
CA THR A 204 2.49 -12.64 -8.33
C THR A 204 1.10 -12.97 -8.83
N ARG A 205 0.84 -12.76 -10.13
CA ARG A 205 -0.43 -13.11 -10.77
C ARG A 205 -0.70 -14.63 -10.72
N VAL A 206 0.30 -15.45 -11.05
CA VAL A 206 0.18 -16.92 -10.93
C VAL A 206 -0.08 -17.35 -9.49
N ARG A 207 0.67 -16.83 -8.53
CA ARG A 207 0.49 -17.13 -7.10
C ARG A 207 -0.91 -16.78 -6.60
N THR A 208 -1.45 -15.63 -7.05
CA THR A 208 -2.82 -15.21 -6.73
C THR A 208 -3.86 -16.13 -7.34
N ALA A 209 -3.68 -16.56 -8.61
CA ALA A 209 -4.56 -17.54 -9.26
C ALA A 209 -4.55 -18.87 -8.51
N LEU A 210 -3.37 -19.36 -8.13
CA LEU A 210 -3.23 -20.60 -7.36
C LEU A 210 -3.88 -20.51 -5.97
N ALA A 211 -3.76 -19.36 -5.29
CA ALA A 211 -4.41 -19.15 -4.01
C ALA A 211 -5.95 -19.17 -4.15
N ALA A 212 -6.50 -18.55 -5.20
CA ALA A 212 -7.93 -18.59 -5.48
C ALA A 212 -8.43 -20.00 -5.78
N LEU A 213 -7.68 -20.79 -6.57
CA LEU A 213 -7.99 -22.19 -6.88
C LEU A 213 -7.90 -23.08 -5.65
N GLU A 214 -6.94 -22.84 -4.75
CA GLU A 214 -6.80 -23.55 -3.48
C GLU A 214 -7.98 -23.27 -2.54
N GLN A 215 -8.32 -21.99 -2.36
CA GLN A 215 -9.49 -21.59 -1.56
C GLN A 215 -10.79 -22.18 -2.08
N SER A 216 -10.89 -22.36 -3.40
CA SER A 216 -12.05 -22.97 -4.05
C SER A 216 -12.00 -24.52 -4.08
N GLY A 217 -10.97 -25.13 -3.48
CA GLY A 217 -10.84 -26.59 -3.37
C GLY A 217 -10.41 -27.32 -4.65
N TYR A 218 -9.97 -26.62 -5.69
CA TYR A 218 -9.52 -27.23 -6.94
C TYR A 218 -8.12 -27.82 -6.87
N LEU A 219 -7.26 -27.31 -5.98
CA LEU A 219 -5.90 -27.80 -5.77
C LEU A 219 -5.47 -27.64 -4.30
N VAL A 220 -4.39 -28.31 -3.93
CA VAL A 220 -3.73 -28.18 -2.64
C VAL A 220 -2.26 -27.90 -2.88
N ARG A 221 -1.73 -26.85 -2.27
CA ARG A 221 -0.29 -26.54 -2.32
C ARG A 221 0.47 -27.40 -1.31
N GLY A 222 1.53 -28.04 -1.79
CA GLY A 222 2.46 -28.78 -0.91
C GLY A 222 3.46 -27.84 -0.24
N ASN A 223 4.27 -28.43 0.64
CA ASN A 223 5.36 -27.70 1.30
C ASN A 223 6.44 -27.30 0.30
N ASN A 224 7.04 -26.12 0.49
CA ASN A 224 8.24 -25.71 -0.26
C ASN A 224 9.39 -26.65 0.07
N VAL A 225 9.96 -27.26 -0.96
CA VAL A 225 11.15 -28.11 -0.82
C VAL A 225 12.26 -27.51 -1.66
N PRO A 226 13.47 -27.35 -1.11
CA PRO A 226 14.59 -26.88 -1.90
C PRO A 226 14.92 -27.86 -3.02
N HIS A 227 15.14 -27.36 -4.23
CA HIS A 227 15.70 -28.16 -5.31
C HIS A 227 17.17 -28.41 -5.05
N VAL A 228 17.55 -29.67 -4.98
CA VAL A 228 18.94 -30.08 -4.94
C VAL A 228 19.34 -30.47 -6.37
N TYR A 229 20.21 -29.68 -6.98
CA TYR A 229 20.84 -30.05 -8.23
C TYR A 229 22.16 -30.76 -7.93
N ALA A 230 22.40 -31.90 -8.58
CA ALA A 230 23.71 -32.50 -8.60
C ALA A 230 24.65 -31.60 -9.46
N LEU A 231 25.46 -30.79 -8.82
CA LEU A 231 26.44 -29.97 -9.50
C LEU A 231 27.69 -30.81 -9.75
N SER A 232 28.23 -30.76 -10.96
CA SER A 232 29.60 -31.21 -11.18
C SER A 232 30.54 -30.36 -10.32
N LEU A 233 31.55 -30.95 -9.75
CA LEU A 233 32.47 -30.45 -8.71
C LEU A 233 33.15 -29.08 -8.95
N ILE A 234 32.75 -28.28 -9.95
CA ILE A 234 33.48 -27.08 -10.37
C ILE A 234 32.73 -25.76 -10.10
N HIS A 235 31.40 -25.74 -9.84
CA HIS A 235 30.67 -24.53 -9.55
C HIS A 235 29.63 -24.68 -8.41
N ILE A 236 29.84 -23.99 -7.31
CA ILE A 236 28.87 -23.80 -6.23
C ILE A 236 28.13 -22.52 -6.55
N SER A 237 26.90 -22.64 -7.00
CA SER A 237 25.93 -21.52 -7.08
C SER A 237 24.90 -21.66 -6.01
N GLU A 238 24.39 -20.51 -5.50
CA GLU A 238 23.37 -20.49 -4.46
C GLU A 238 22.07 -21.21 -4.87
N PRO A 239 21.42 -21.96 -3.94
CA PRO A 239 20.20 -22.69 -4.25
C PRO A 239 19.03 -21.70 -4.47
N THR A 240 18.47 -21.74 -5.67
CA THR A 240 17.22 -21.04 -5.98
C THR A 240 16.04 -21.71 -5.28
N ARG A 241 15.28 -20.96 -4.51
CA ARG A 241 14.04 -21.44 -3.88
C ARG A 241 12.93 -21.51 -4.91
N HIS A 242 12.40 -22.69 -5.16
CA HIS A 242 11.23 -22.91 -5.99
C HIS A 242 10.01 -23.28 -5.14
N LEU A 243 8.82 -22.79 -5.53
CA LEU A 243 7.56 -23.16 -4.91
C LEU A 243 7.11 -24.55 -5.41
N ARG A 244 6.66 -25.41 -4.51
CA ARG A 244 5.93 -26.64 -4.84
C ARG A 244 4.43 -26.35 -4.88
N ILE A 245 3.80 -26.85 -5.90
CA ILE A 245 2.33 -26.95 -6.03
C ILE A 245 1.93 -28.40 -5.89
#